data_d04691977dd0cdc837179bd14673c17e
#
_entry.id   d04691977dd0cdc837179bd14673c17e
#
_cell.length_a   1.000
_cell.length_b   1.000
_cell.length_c   1.000
_cell.angle_alpha   90.00
_cell.angle_beta   90.00
_cell.angle_gamma   90.00
#
_symmetry.space_group_name_H-M   'P 1'
#
loop_
_entity.id
_entity.type
_entity.pdbx_description
1 polymer ?
#
loop_
_entity_poly.entity_id
_entity_poly.type
_entity_poly.pdbx_seq_one_letter_code
_entity_poly.pdbx_strand_id
1 'polypeptide(L)'
;ILAPMPRGILSTITAKLTQQLSTEAVHALYTEYFAKSHFVTVLPIGQMPKTAALTGSNNVQMQVAVDSHTARLVVSVAIDNLGKGAAAQAIQNANLMCGFDETMGLNFDGLGV
;
A
#
# COMPACT_ATOMS: atom_id res chain seq x y z
N ILE A 1 -12.69 12.31 -3.72
CA ILE A 1 -12.16 13.49 -4.45
C ILE A 1 -11.48 12.97 -5.70
N LEU A 2 -11.78 13.56 -6.85
CA LEU A 2 -11.05 13.34 -8.09
C LEU A 2 -9.97 14.43 -8.19
N ALA A 3 -8.71 14.01 -8.21
CA ALA A 3 -7.58 14.91 -8.41
C ALA A 3 -7.31 15.08 -9.92
N PRO A 4 -6.75 16.24 -10.37
CA PRO A 4 -6.42 16.47 -11.79
C PRO A 4 -5.14 15.73 -12.20
N MET A 5 -5.13 14.41 -12.02
CA MET A 5 -4.03 13.52 -12.42
C MET A 5 -4.60 12.25 -13.05
N PRO A 6 -4.00 11.75 -14.14
CA PRO A 6 -4.56 10.63 -14.91
C PRO A 6 -4.37 9.27 -14.24
N ARG A 7 -3.41 9.15 -13.33
CA ARG A 7 -3.03 7.88 -12.69
C ARG A 7 -2.83 8.04 -11.19
N GLY A 8 -3.12 6.97 -10.48
CA GLY A 8 -2.85 6.82 -9.06
C GLY A 8 -4.07 7.00 -8.17
N ILE A 9 -4.03 6.30 -7.04
CA ILE A 9 -4.94 6.46 -5.90
C ILE A 9 -4.07 6.69 -4.68
N LEU A 10 -4.35 7.76 -3.94
CA LEU A 10 -3.81 8.00 -2.61
C LEU A 10 -4.96 7.96 -1.62
N SER A 11 -4.92 6.99 -0.71
CA SER A 11 -5.93 6.82 0.33
C SER A 11 -5.37 7.18 1.70
N THR A 12 -6.16 7.88 2.50
CA THR A 12 -5.91 8.08 3.93
C THR A 12 -7.00 7.38 4.71
N ILE A 13 -6.60 6.42 5.53
CA ILE A 13 -7.49 5.57 6.31
C ILE A 13 -7.24 5.88 7.78
N THR A 14 -8.29 6.04 8.56
CA THR A 14 -8.16 6.23 10.01
C THR A 14 -8.98 5.18 10.76
N ALA A 15 -8.42 4.66 11.84
CA ALA A 15 -9.11 3.72 12.72
C ALA A 15 -8.84 4.07 14.18
N LYS A 16 -9.82 3.86 15.05
CA LYS A 16 -9.62 3.99 16.50
C LYS A 16 -8.80 2.81 16.99
N LEU A 17 -7.75 3.10 17.77
CA LEU A 17 -6.97 2.06 18.43
C LEU A 17 -7.74 1.50 19.63
N THR A 18 -7.65 0.19 19.84
CA THR A 18 -8.24 -0.50 20.99
C THR A 18 -7.34 -0.46 22.23
N GLN A 19 -6.07 -0.10 22.05
CA GLN A 19 -5.07 0.09 23.09
C GLN A 19 -4.09 1.21 22.68
N GLN A 20 -3.43 1.81 23.65
CA GLN A 20 -2.40 2.82 23.35
C GLN A 20 -1.18 2.13 22.74
N LEU A 21 -0.81 2.59 21.54
CA LEU A 21 0.40 2.17 20.83
C LEU A 21 1.13 3.40 20.31
N SER A 22 2.44 3.31 20.20
CA SER A 22 3.25 4.34 19.55
C SER A 22 3.27 4.11 18.02
N THR A 23 3.69 5.12 17.27
CA THR A 23 3.91 4.99 15.81
C THR A 23 4.92 3.89 15.50
N GLU A 24 6.00 3.79 16.27
CA GLU A 24 7.04 2.78 16.11
C GLU A 24 6.49 1.37 16.31
N ALA A 25 5.67 1.18 17.35
CA ALA A 25 5.05 -0.12 17.64
C ALA A 25 4.10 -0.54 16.51
N VAL A 26 3.25 0.37 16.03
CA VAL A 26 2.34 0.10 14.90
C VAL A 26 3.12 -0.15 13.62
N HIS A 27 4.16 0.65 13.34
CA HIS A 27 5.01 0.46 12.18
C HIS A 27 5.66 -0.93 12.17
N ALA A 28 6.18 -1.38 13.33
CA ALA A 28 6.76 -2.72 13.46
C ALA A 28 5.74 -3.82 13.18
N LEU A 29 4.51 -3.70 13.72
CA LEU A 29 3.42 -4.65 13.46
C LEU A 29 3.08 -4.73 11.97
N TYR A 30 2.96 -3.60 11.28
CA TYR A 30 2.67 -3.58 9.84
C TYR A 30 3.83 -4.16 9.03
N THR A 31 5.07 -3.82 9.37
CA THR A 31 6.26 -4.35 8.71
C THR A 31 6.33 -5.88 8.84
N GLU A 32 6.08 -6.40 10.03
CA GLU A 32 6.05 -7.85 10.28
C GLU A 32 4.90 -8.53 9.50
N TYR A 33 3.69 -7.96 9.57
CA TYR A 33 2.51 -8.52 8.89
C TYR A 33 2.70 -8.62 7.38
N PHE A 34 3.27 -7.58 6.77
CA PHE A 34 3.48 -7.52 5.32
C PHE A 34 4.86 -8.02 4.86
N ALA A 35 5.70 -8.56 5.77
CA ALA A 35 7.06 -9.02 5.44
C ALA A 35 7.11 -10.05 4.30
N LYS A 36 6.06 -10.85 4.14
CA LYS A 36 5.94 -11.86 3.08
C LYS A 36 5.05 -11.43 1.90
N SER A 37 4.51 -10.25 1.93
CA SER A 37 3.64 -9.72 0.86
C SER A 37 4.51 -9.16 -0.26
N HIS A 38 4.52 -9.83 -1.40
CA HIS A 38 5.43 -9.50 -2.51
C HIS A 38 5.27 -8.06 -3.02
N PHE A 39 4.03 -7.57 -3.07
CA PHE A 39 3.71 -6.27 -3.67
C PHE A 39 3.54 -5.14 -2.66
N VAL A 40 3.66 -5.37 -1.35
CA VAL A 40 3.41 -4.36 -0.33
C VAL A 40 4.71 -3.90 0.31
N THR A 41 4.98 -2.61 0.24
CA THR A 41 6.10 -1.97 0.92
C THR A 41 5.57 -1.06 2.02
N VAL A 42 5.91 -1.37 3.26
CA VAL A 42 5.73 -0.45 4.39
C VAL A 42 6.94 0.48 4.41
N LEU A 43 6.70 1.75 4.16
CA LEU A 43 7.77 2.75 4.07
C LEU A 43 8.34 3.06 5.46
N PRO A 44 9.62 3.45 5.54
CA PRO A 44 10.20 3.95 6.78
C PRO A 44 9.39 5.09 7.39
N ILE A 45 9.41 5.21 8.71
CA ILE A 45 8.73 6.30 9.42
C ILE A 45 9.19 7.65 8.87
N GLY A 46 8.23 8.52 8.57
CA GLY A 46 8.47 9.85 8.00
C GLY A 46 8.51 9.90 6.48
N GLN A 47 8.51 8.76 5.78
CA GLN A 47 8.38 8.73 4.33
C GLN A 47 6.93 8.55 3.92
N MET A 48 6.48 9.33 2.94
CA MET A 48 5.10 9.24 2.44
C MET A 48 5.03 8.48 1.12
N PRO A 49 3.94 7.69 0.90
CA PRO A 49 3.74 6.98 -0.36
C PRO A 49 3.53 7.97 -1.51
N LYS A 50 4.00 7.59 -2.70
CA LYS A 50 3.94 8.41 -3.93
C LYS A 50 3.28 7.62 -5.06
N THR A 51 2.18 8.14 -5.60
CA THR A 51 1.48 7.51 -6.74
C THR A 51 2.37 7.41 -7.98
N ALA A 52 3.19 8.42 -8.24
CA ALA A 52 4.13 8.43 -9.37
C ALA A 52 5.12 7.26 -9.34
N ALA A 53 5.58 6.86 -8.15
CA ALA A 53 6.51 5.74 -8.01
C ALA A 53 5.87 4.36 -8.33
N LEU A 54 4.55 4.31 -8.45
CA LEU A 54 3.79 3.06 -8.59
C LEU A 54 3.09 2.92 -9.95
N THR A 55 3.12 3.98 -10.78
CA THR A 55 2.47 4.01 -12.09
C THR A 55 2.91 2.81 -12.94
N GLY A 56 1.96 2.02 -13.42
CA GLY A 56 2.20 0.84 -14.26
C GLY A 56 2.56 -0.44 -13.50
N SER A 57 2.66 -0.41 -12.16
CA SER A 57 3.02 -1.58 -11.36
C SER A 57 1.83 -2.15 -10.58
N ASN A 58 2.04 -3.36 -10.01
CA ASN A 58 1.14 -3.96 -9.03
C ASN A 58 1.56 -3.65 -7.58
N ASN A 59 2.52 -2.77 -7.39
CA ASN A 59 3.07 -2.45 -6.08
C ASN A 59 2.17 -1.52 -5.28
N VAL A 60 2.28 -1.63 -3.96
CA VAL A 60 1.61 -0.79 -2.96
C VAL A 60 2.68 -0.17 -2.07
N GLN A 61 2.61 1.12 -1.86
CA GLN A 61 3.36 1.80 -0.80
C GLN A 61 2.41 2.22 0.31
N MET A 62 2.78 2.00 1.55
CA MET A 62 2.04 2.48 2.69
C MET A 62 2.93 3.08 3.76
N GLN A 63 2.36 4.02 4.49
CA GLN A 63 2.92 4.60 5.69
C GLN A 63 1.88 4.55 6.81
N VAL A 64 2.32 4.27 8.01
CA VAL A 64 1.48 4.22 9.20
C VAL A 64 1.97 5.18 10.25
N ALA A 65 1.05 5.82 10.95
CA ALA A 65 1.32 6.69 12.08
C ALA A 65 0.20 6.60 13.11
N VAL A 66 0.49 6.97 14.33
CA VAL A 66 -0.49 7.10 15.40
C VAL A 66 -0.65 8.58 15.74
N ASP A 67 -1.87 9.07 15.64
CA ASP A 67 -2.25 10.35 16.23
C ASP A 67 -2.50 10.12 17.74
N SER A 68 -1.51 10.50 18.53
CA SER A 68 -1.56 10.33 20.00
C SER A 68 -2.64 11.18 20.65
N HIS A 69 -3.03 12.31 20.04
CA HIS A 69 -4.05 13.21 20.57
C HIS A 69 -5.45 12.59 20.51
N THR A 70 -5.75 11.88 19.39
CA THR A 70 -7.07 11.27 19.18
C THR A 70 -7.07 9.75 19.36
N ALA A 71 -5.93 9.14 19.70
CA ALA A 71 -5.74 7.69 19.80
C ALA A 71 -6.19 6.97 18.51
N ARG A 72 -5.84 7.50 17.35
CA ARG A 72 -6.18 6.94 16.05
C ARG A 72 -4.94 6.50 15.29
N LEU A 73 -5.08 5.34 14.68
CA LEU A 73 -4.20 4.92 13.59
C LEU A 73 -4.53 5.74 12.35
N VAL A 74 -3.49 6.19 11.65
CA VAL A 74 -3.57 6.81 10.33
C VAL A 74 -2.71 5.99 9.38
N VAL A 75 -3.32 5.51 8.30
CA VAL A 75 -2.61 4.76 7.25
C VAL A 75 -2.75 5.52 5.94
N SER A 76 -1.63 5.90 5.35
CA SER A 76 -1.58 6.48 4.01
C SER A 76 -1.12 5.39 3.03
N VAL A 77 -1.86 5.18 1.95
CA VAL A 77 -1.59 4.13 0.96
C VAL A 77 -1.65 4.71 -0.43
N ALA A 78 -0.66 4.40 -1.25
CA ALA A 78 -0.68 4.71 -2.68
C ALA A 78 -0.64 3.43 -3.51
N ILE A 79 -1.39 3.44 -4.62
CA ILE A 79 -1.41 2.41 -5.66
C ILE A 79 -1.55 3.04 -7.02
N ASP A 80 -1.27 2.27 -8.08
CA ASP A 80 -1.70 2.61 -9.43
C ASP A 80 -3.17 2.19 -9.62
N ASN A 81 -4.02 3.13 -10.03
CA ASN A 81 -5.47 2.90 -10.20
C ASN A 81 -5.80 1.89 -11.32
N LEU A 82 -4.98 1.74 -12.35
CA LEU A 82 -5.17 0.80 -13.45
C LEU A 82 -4.34 -0.48 -13.29
N GLY A 83 -3.25 -0.44 -12.54
CA GLY A 83 -2.46 -1.59 -12.13
C GLY A 83 -3.10 -2.32 -10.95
N LYS A 84 -2.57 -2.10 -9.75
CA LYS A 84 -3.07 -2.70 -8.50
C LYS A 84 -4.55 -2.41 -8.24
N GLY A 85 -5.03 -1.24 -8.61
CA GLY A 85 -6.43 -0.85 -8.45
C GLY A 85 -7.40 -1.53 -9.43
N ALA A 86 -6.94 -2.22 -10.46
CA ALA A 86 -7.78 -2.84 -11.48
C ALA A 86 -7.18 -4.12 -12.07
N ALA A 87 -6.55 -4.05 -13.25
CA ALA A 87 -6.17 -5.23 -14.03
C ALA A 87 -5.11 -6.11 -13.35
N ALA A 88 -4.09 -5.52 -12.74
CA ALA A 88 -3.03 -6.30 -12.10
C ALA A 88 -3.52 -7.04 -10.85
N GLN A 89 -4.47 -6.48 -10.09
CA GLN A 89 -5.11 -7.19 -8.99
C GLN A 89 -5.94 -8.38 -9.49
N ALA A 90 -6.62 -8.25 -10.61
CA ALA A 90 -7.37 -9.35 -11.21
C ALA A 90 -6.44 -10.50 -11.64
N ILE A 91 -5.29 -10.18 -12.25
CA ILE A 91 -4.26 -11.16 -12.63
C ILE A 91 -3.69 -11.83 -11.37
N GLN A 92 -3.37 -11.07 -10.33
CA GLN A 92 -2.86 -11.61 -9.06
C GLN A 92 -3.86 -12.60 -8.44
N ASN A 93 -5.14 -12.26 -8.41
CA ASN A 93 -6.19 -13.14 -7.91
C ASN A 93 -6.31 -14.42 -8.77
N ALA A 94 -6.25 -14.29 -10.10
CA ALA A 94 -6.28 -15.42 -11.01
C ALA A 94 -5.07 -16.36 -10.79
N ASN A 95 -3.88 -15.81 -10.61
CA ASN A 95 -2.68 -16.58 -10.29
C ASN A 95 -2.89 -17.44 -9.04
N LEU A 96 -3.35 -16.82 -7.95
CA LEU A 96 -3.63 -17.55 -6.69
C LEU A 96 -4.73 -18.60 -6.85
N MET A 97 -5.81 -18.28 -7.57
CA MET A 97 -6.93 -19.21 -7.78
C MET A 97 -6.52 -20.42 -8.65
N CYS A 98 -5.61 -20.22 -9.60
CA CYS A 98 -5.14 -21.28 -10.50
C CYS A 98 -3.90 -22.03 -9.97
N GLY A 99 -3.39 -21.65 -8.78
CA GLY A 99 -2.20 -22.27 -8.19
C GLY A 99 -0.88 -21.89 -8.88
N PHE A 100 -0.86 -20.77 -9.60
CA PHE A 100 0.35 -20.19 -10.16
C PHE A 100 1.10 -19.35 -9.11
N ASP A 101 2.35 -18.98 -9.43
CA ASP A 101 3.07 -18.00 -8.64
C ASP A 101 2.31 -16.67 -8.62
N GLU A 102 2.12 -16.11 -7.43
CA GLU A 102 1.37 -14.85 -7.22
C GLU A 102 1.87 -13.72 -8.10
N THR A 103 3.16 -13.71 -8.40
CA THR A 103 3.85 -12.65 -9.13
C THR A 103 3.88 -12.85 -10.65
N MET A 104 3.37 -13.98 -11.15
CA MET A 104 3.46 -14.32 -12.57
C MET A 104 2.84 -13.23 -13.45
N GLY A 105 3.66 -12.65 -14.34
CA GLY A 105 3.24 -11.56 -15.24
C GLY A 105 3.06 -10.20 -14.57
N LEU A 106 3.45 -10.03 -13.31
CA LEU A 106 3.23 -8.81 -12.51
C LEU A 106 4.52 -8.17 -11.98
N ASN A 107 5.69 -8.69 -12.31
CA ASN A 107 6.99 -8.21 -11.83
C ASN A 107 7.45 -6.96 -12.62
N PHE A 108 6.73 -5.86 -12.44
CA PHE A 108 7.10 -4.57 -13.03
C PHE A 108 7.32 -3.54 -11.92
N ASP A 109 8.41 -2.80 -12.05
CA ASP A 109 8.60 -1.60 -11.24
C ASP A 109 7.76 -0.45 -11.81
N GLY A 110 7.41 0.49 -10.95
CA GLY A 110 6.69 1.69 -11.37
C GLY A 110 7.55 2.55 -12.31
N LEU A 111 6.89 3.22 -13.24
CA LEU A 111 7.56 4.06 -14.24
C LEU A 111 8.21 5.32 -13.64
N GLY A 112 7.85 5.71 -12.42
CA GLY A 112 8.40 6.88 -11.74
C GLY A 112 7.94 8.23 -12.29
N VAL A 113 6.83 8.25 -13.04
CA VAL A 113 6.29 9.44 -13.69
C VAL A 113 4.87 9.78 -13.24
#